data_7bbcb7bc6ea92266f8d8ed45a4256582
#
_entry.id   7bbcb7bc6ea92266f8d8ed45a4256582
#
_cell.length_a   1.000
_cell.length_b   1.000
_cell.length_c   1.000
_cell.angle_alpha   90.00
_cell.angle_beta   90.00
_cell.angle_gamma   90.00
#
_symmetry.space_group_name_H-M   'P 1'
#
loop_
_entity.id
_entity.type
_entity.pdbx_description
1 polymer ?
#
loop_
_entity_poly.entity_id
_entity_poly.type
_entity_poly.pdbx_seq_one_letter_code
_entity_poly.pdbx_strand_id
1 'polypeptide(L)'
;ARVGAEVTGLDMGKEPLEVARLHSLETGIPVTYIQDTVENHAAEYPQRYDVVTCMEMLEHVPDPSSIVRSCAKLVKPGGHVFFSTINRNKKAWFMLVVGAEYILNMVPKGTHDANKFIRPSELLSWVDETNLRSKNMIGLHYNPITDKFRLAPNVDVNYMVHTQAADNSDL
;
A
#
# COMPACT_ATOMS: atom_id res chain seq x y z
N ALA A 1 -11.90 -9.68 5.29
CA ALA A 1 -12.62 -10.95 5.48
C ALA A 1 -13.44 -10.96 6.77
N ARG A 2 -12.88 -10.59 7.93
CA ARG A 2 -13.59 -10.65 9.25
C ARG A 2 -14.98 -9.97 9.28
N VAL A 3 -15.19 -8.94 8.47
CA VAL A 3 -16.45 -8.17 8.39
C VAL A 3 -17.27 -8.52 7.14
N GLY A 4 -17.02 -9.68 6.53
CA GLY A 4 -17.83 -10.22 5.42
C GLY A 4 -17.33 -9.92 4.01
N ALA A 5 -16.15 -9.26 3.85
CA ALA A 5 -15.56 -9.07 2.54
C ALA A 5 -14.93 -10.37 2.02
N GLU A 6 -15.08 -10.66 0.73
CA GLU A 6 -14.27 -11.65 0.02
C GLU A 6 -12.89 -11.03 -0.27
N VAL A 7 -11.84 -11.63 0.29
CA VAL A 7 -10.50 -11.06 0.25
C VAL A 7 -9.55 -11.95 -0.54
N THR A 8 -8.79 -11.32 -1.45
CA THR A 8 -7.65 -11.93 -2.15
C THR A 8 -6.36 -11.24 -1.69
N GLY A 9 -5.42 -12.02 -1.19
CA GLY A 9 -4.06 -11.58 -0.87
C GLY A 9 -3.12 -12.00 -1.98
N LEU A 10 -2.33 -11.06 -2.50
CA LEU A 10 -1.37 -11.27 -3.57
C LEU A 10 0.03 -10.95 -3.09
N ASP A 11 0.98 -11.83 -3.33
CA ASP A 11 2.40 -11.62 -3.06
C ASP A 11 3.26 -12.45 -4.02
N MET A 12 4.47 -11.99 -4.34
CA MET A 12 5.44 -12.74 -5.13
C MET A 12 6.18 -13.79 -4.30
N GLY A 13 6.32 -13.56 -3.00
CA GLY A 13 7.03 -14.40 -2.06
C GLY A 13 6.20 -15.61 -1.62
N LYS A 14 6.79 -16.81 -1.73
CA LYS A 14 6.14 -18.03 -1.29
C LYS A 14 6.01 -18.09 0.23
N GLU A 15 7.08 -17.75 0.95
CA GLU A 15 7.13 -17.82 2.42
C GLU A 15 6.12 -16.89 3.09
N PRO A 16 5.98 -15.60 2.72
CA PRO A 16 4.93 -14.74 3.26
C PRO A 16 3.52 -15.30 3.06
N LEU A 17 3.25 -15.91 1.89
CA LEU A 17 1.95 -16.52 1.61
C LEU A 17 1.70 -17.80 2.42
N GLU A 18 2.72 -18.59 2.70
CA GLU A 18 2.59 -19.76 3.58
C GLU A 18 2.23 -19.35 5.01
N VAL A 19 2.92 -18.34 5.55
CA VAL A 19 2.60 -17.76 6.87
C VAL A 19 1.17 -17.20 6.88
N ALA A 20 0.77 -16.47 5.84
CA ALA A 20 -0.58 -15.92 5.73
C ALA A 20 -1.66 -17.00 5.68
N ARG A 21 -1.42 -18.12 4.97
CA ARG A 21 -2.33 -19.28 4.94
C ARG A 21 -2.46 -19.94 6.31
N LEU A 22 -1.36 -20.13 7.03
CA LEU A 22 -1.38 -20.67 8.39
C LEU A 22 -2.20 -19.78 9.32
N HIS A 23 -1.99 -18.48 9.28
CA HIS A 23 -2.77 -17.52 10.08
C HIS A 23 -4.27 -17.52 9.72
N SER A 24 -4.59 -17.67 8.41
CA SER A 24 -5.99 -17.84 7.98
C SER A 24 -6.62 -19.08 8.56
N LEU A 25 -5.90 -20.20 8.63
CA LEU A 25 -6.36 -21.45 9.24
C LEU A 25 -6.54 -21.30 10.77
N GLU A 26 -5.59 -20.70 11.46
CA GLU A 26 -5.66 -20.49 12.91
C GLU A 26 -6.85 -19.60 13.32
N THR A 27 -7.10 -18.55 12.53
CA THR A 27 -8.19 -17.60 12.83
C THR A 27 -9.54 -18.05 12.33
N GLY A 28 -9.61 -19.07 11.45
CA GLY A 28 -10.83 -19.49 10.77
C GLY A 28 -11.39 -18.45 9.80
N ILE A 29 -10.61 -17.45 9.40
CA ILE A 29 -11.01 -16.37 8.50
C ILE A 29 -10.54 -16.71 7.08
N PRO A 30 -11.43 -17.02 6.13
CA PRO A 30 -11.03 -17.42 4.79
C PRO A 30 -10.48 -16.23 4.00
N VAL A 31 -9.30 -16.42 3.41
CA VAL A 31 -8.68 -15.49 2.45
C VAL A 31 -8.10 -16.31 1.30
N THR A 32 -8.32 -15.88 0.07
CA THR A 32 -7.69 -16.48 -1.11
C THR A 32 -6.29 -15.89 -1.28
N TYR A 33 -5.25 -16.74 -1.24
CA TYR A 33 -3.87 -16.28 -1.43
C TYR A 33 -3.32 -16.75 -2.78
N ILE A 34 -2.79 -15.80 -3.55
CA ILE A 34 -2.25 -16.02 -4.90
C ILE A 34 -0.77 -15.60 -4.91
N GLN A 35 0.09 -16.48 -5.40
CA GLN A 35 1.49 -16.17 -5.65
C GLN A 35 1.63 -15.68 -7.09
N ASP A 36 1.74 -14.36 -7.28
CA ASP A 36 1.89 -13.74 -8.59
C ASP A 36 2.40 -12.29 -8.44
N THR A 37 2.74 -11.65 -9.57
CA THR A 37 2.96 -10.22 -9.64
C THR A 37 1.62 -9.49 -9.80
N VAL A 38 1.53 -8.25 -9.33
CA VAL A 38 0.32 -7.46 -9.51
C VAL A 38 0.06 -7.15 -10.98
N GLU A 39 1.11 -7.01 -11.80
CA GLU A 39 1.03 -6.76 -13.23
C GLU A 39 0.37 -7.92 -13.98
N ASN A 40 0.82 -9.16 -13.72
CA ASN A 40 0.23 -10.36 -14.31
C ASN A 40 -1.22 -10.53 -13.86
N HIS A 41 -1.46 -10.41 -12.56
CA HIS A 41 -2.80 -10.52 -12.01
C HIS A 41 -3.76 -9.47 -12.60
N ALA A 42 -3.28 -8.24 -12.80
CA ALA A 42 -4.07 -7.18 -13.43
C ALA A 42 -4.34 -7.41 -14.92
N ALA A 43 -3.45 -8.13 -15.60
CA ALA A 43 -3.67 -8.51 -17.00
C ALA A 43 -4.73 -9.61 -17.12
N GLU A 44 -4.76 -10.54 -16.16
CA GLU A 44 -5.67 -11.69 -16.16
C GLU A 44 -7.06 -11.35 -15.61
N TYR A 45 -7.13 -10.46 -14.58
CA TYR A 45 -8.36 -10.14 -13.85
C TYR A 45 -8.67 -8.63 -13.82
N PRO A 46 -8.79 -7.94 -14.98
CA PRO A 46 -9.10 -6.51 -14.98
C PRO A 46 -10.50 -6.25 -14.39
N GLN A 47 -10.64 -5.13 -13.69
CA GLN A 47 -11.91 -4.68 -13.08
C GLN A 47 -12.58 -5.74 -12.18
N ARG A 48 -11.76 -6.49 -11.44
CA ARG A 48 -12.23 -7.61 -10.61
C ARG A 48 -12.69 -7.16 -9.23
N TYR A 49 -12.06 -6.14 -8.65
CA TYR A 49 -12.18 -5.81 -7.23
C TYR A 49 -12.93 -4.49 -7.01
N ASP A 50 -13.79 -4.47 -5.99
CA ASP A 50 -14.46 -3.25 -5.53
C ASP A 50 -13.49 -2.33 -4.79
N VAL A 51 -12.52 -2.92 -4.08
CA VAL A 51 -11.47 -2.23 -3.34
C VAL A 51 -10.13 -2.92 -3.58
N VAL A 52 -9.09 -2.13 -3.84
CA VAL A 52 -7.69 -2.58 -3.90
C VAL A 52 -6.88 -1.84 -2.84
N THR A 53 -6.03 -2.54 -2.11
CA THR A 53 -5.11 -1.94 -1.14
C THR A 53 -3.67 -2.30 -1.49
N CYS A 54 -2.80 -1.30 -1.57
CA CYS A 54 -1.37 -1.44 -1.79
C CYS A 54 -0.65 -0.65 -0.68
N MET A 55 -0.34 -1.36 0.42
CA MET A 55 0.11 -0.73 1.66
C MET A 55 1.58 -1.07 1.89
N GLU A 56 2.43 -0.03 2.09
CA GLU A 56 3.86 -0.16 2.41
C GLU A 56 4.62 -1.12 1.45
N MET A 57 4.31 -1.03 0.15
CA MET A 57 4.90 -1.90 -0.87
C MET A 57 5.66 -1.10 -1.94
N LEU A 58 5.19 0.10 -2.27
CA LEU A 58 5.69 0.89 -3.41
C LEU A 58 7.19 1.21 -3.29
N GLU A 59 7.71 1.42 -2.08
CA GLU A 59 9.11 1.68 -1.81
C GLU A 59 10.02 0.44 -1.97
N HIS A 60 9.43 -0.75 -2.10
CA HIS A 60 10.17 -2.01 -2.22
C HIS A 60 10.28 -2.52 -3.66
N VAL A 61 9.56 -1.92 -4.60
CA VAL A 61 9.53 -2.38 -6.00
C VAL A 61 10.43 -1.53 -6.92
N PRO A 62 10.92 -2.12 -8.02
CA PRO A 62 11.75 -1.39 -8.99
C PRO A 62 11.00 -0.28 -9.74
N ASP A 63 9.72 -0.50 -10.07
CA ASP A 63 8.85 0.47 -10.77
C ASP A 63 7.52 0.64 -10.03
N PRO A 64 7.44 1.59 -9.07
CA PRO A 64 6.20 1.89 -8.36
C PRO A 64 5.06 2.36 -9.28
N SER A 65 5.39 3.03 -10.39
CA SER A 65 4.38 3.51 -11.33
C SER A 65 3.64 2.37 -12.04
N SER A 66 4.33 1.26 -12.33
CA SER A 66 3.73 0.03 -12.85
C SER A 66 2.71 -0.56 -11.88
N ILE A 67 3.04 -0.56 -10.58
CA ILE A 67 2.12 -1.04 -9.54
C ILE A 67 0.86 -0.17 -9.48
N VAL A 68 1.00 1.16 -9.51
CA VAL A 68 -0.14 2.08 -9.51
C VAL A 68 -1.05 1.83 -10.72
N ARG A 69 -0.48 1.69 -11.92
CA ARG A 69 -1.23 1.35 -13.15
C ARG A 69 -1.93 0.00 -13.05
N SER A 70 -1.29 -0.99 -12.43
CA SER A 70 -1.87 -2.32 -12.26
C SER A 70 -3.03 -2.31 -11.24
N CYS A 71 -2.89 -1.59 -10.13
CA CYS A 71 -3.99 -1.38 -9.18
C CYS A 71 -5.19 -0.68 -9.85
N ALA A 72 -4.93 0.31 -10.72
CA ALA A 72 -5.96 1.00 -11.49
C ALA A 72 -6.70 0.07 -12.49
N LYS A 73 -6.01 -0.93 -13.03
CA LYS A 73 -6.64 -1.94 -13.90
C LYS A 73 -7.47 -2.96 -13.12
N LEU A 74 -7.05 -3.32 -11.90
CA LEU A 74 -7.70 -4.30 -11.05
C LEU A 74 -9.02 -3.82 -10.47
N VAL A 75 -9.13 -2.52 -10.18
CA VAL A 75 -10.32 -1.96 -9.55
C VAL A 75 -11.45 -1.77 -10.56
N LYS A 76 -12.69 -2.05 -10.14
CA LYS A 76 -13.91 -1.79 -10.91
C LYS A 76 -14.11 -0.29 -11.14
N PRO A 77 -14.86 0.13 -12.19
CA PRO A 77 -15.37 1.50 -12.27
C PRO A 77 -16.10 1.89 -10.99
N GLY A 78 -15.84 3.12 -10.49
CA GLY A 78 -16.38 3.61 -9.22
C GLY A 78 -15.75 3.00 -7.96
N GLY A 79 -14.95 1.95 -8.09
CA GLY A 79 -14.27 1.29 -6.97
C GLY A 79 -13.11 2.12 -6.40
N HIS A 80 -12.53 1.65 -5.30
CA HIS A 80 -11.56 2.41 -4.51
C HIS A 80 -10.19 1.76 -4.47
N VAL A 81 -9.12 2.58 -4.55
CA VAL A 81 -7.76 2.12 -4.31
C VAL A 81 -7.12 2.94 -3.20
N PHE A 82 -6.47 2.23 -2.28
CA PHE A 82 -5.71 2.82 -1.18
C PHE A 82 -4.24 2.49 -1.33
N PHE A 83 -3.40 3.51 -1.31
CA PHE A 83 -1.96 3.38 -1.30
C PHE A 83 -1.41 3.90 0.02
N SER A 84 -0.36 3.27 0.57
CA SER A 84 0.45 3.88 1.62
C SER A 84 1.93 3.67 1.33
N THR A 85 2.74 4.64 1.74
CA THR A 85 4.20 4.59 1.63
C THR A 85 4.85 5.68 2.48
N ILE A 86 6.17 5.75 2.44
CA ILE A 86 7.01 6.66 3.21
C ILE A 86 7.38 7.88 2.35
N ASN A 87 7.23 9.08 2.92
CA ASN A 87 7.55 10.33 2.24
C ASN A 87 9.06 10.55 2.16
N ARG A 88 9.57 10.87 0.95
CA ARG A 88 10.99 11.17 0.73
C ARG A 88 11.36 12.58 1.17
N ASN A 89 11.66 12.73 2.46
CA ASN A 89 12.19 13.98 3.02
C ASN A 89 13.15 13.71 4.19
N LYS A 90 13.84 14.75 4.64
CA LYS A 90 14.83 14.66 5.73
C LYS A 90 14.22 14.22 7.07
N LYS A 91 12.97 14.60 7.34
CA LYS A 91 12.27 14.25 8.58
C LYS A 91 11.92 12.77 8.61
N ALA A 92 11.38 12.21 7.52
CA ALA A 92 11.08 10.79 7.40
C ALA A 92 12.37 9.96 7.51
N TRP A 93 13.44 10.38 6.82
CA TRP A 93 14.75 9.74 6.95
C TRP A 93 15.25 9.72 8.39
N PHE A 94 15.23 10.85 9.08
CA PHE A 94 15.69 10.93 10.46
C PHE A 94 14.85 10.07 11.39
N MET A 95 13.53 10.10 11.27
CA MET A 95 12.63 9.34 12.15
C MET A 95 12.71 7.84 11.90
N LEU A 96 12.73 7.39 10.64
CA LEU A 96 12.67 5.97 10.30
C LEU A 96 14.04 5.32 10.25
N VAL A 97 15.02 5.94 9.60
CA VAL A 97 16.36 5.36 9.50
C VAL A 97 17.11 5.54 10.81
N VAL A 98 17.21 6.77 11.32
CA VAL A 98 17.98 7.03 12.56
C VAL A 98 17.17 6.62 13.80
N GLY A 99 15.90 7.00 13.87
CA GLY A 99 15.07 6.74 15.06
C GLY A 99 14.71 5.27 15.20
N ALA A 100 14.05 4.67 14.21
CA ALA A 100 13.53 3.30 14.34
C ALA A 100 14.63 2.24 14.21
N GLU A 101 15.62 2.42 13.30
CA GLU A 101 16.65 1.41 13.08
C GLU A 101 17.82 1.49 14.07
N TYR A 102 18.30 2.71 14.38
CA TYR A 102 19.52 2.88 15.19
C TYR A 102 19.26 3.19 16.67
N ILE A 103 18.23 3.95 17.00
CA ILE A 103 17.96 4.35 18.38
C ILE A 103 17.03 3.36 19.07
N LEU A 104 15.90 3.02 18.44
CA LEU A 104 14.86 2.20 19.05
C LEU A 104 14.99 0.70 18.73
N ASN A 105 15.83 0.32 17.77
CA ASN A 105 15.98 -1.07 17.28
C ASN A 105 14.63 -1.76 16.99
N MET A 106 13.63 -1.02 16.53
CA MET A 106 12.30 -1.54 16.24
C MET A 106 12.28 -2.40 14.99
N VAL A 107 13.21 -2.13 14.04
CA VAL A 107 13.40 -2.87 12.80
C VAL A 107 14.89 -3.10 12.55
N PRO A 108 15.28 -4.15 11.79
CA PRO A 108 16.68 -4.40 11.44
C PRO A 108 17.32 -3.21 10.73
N LYS A 109 18.62 -2.99 10.96
CA LYS A 109 19.39 -1.94 10.29
C LYS A 109 19.41 -2.17 8.78
N GLY A 110 19.20 -1.11 7.99
CA GLY A 110 19.17 -1.18 6.54
C GLY A 110 17.81 -1.60 5.96
N THR A 111 16.76 -1.66 6.78
CA THR A 111 15.39 -1.95 6.32
C THR A 111 14.87 -0.87 5.39
N HIS A 112 15.23 0.41 5.63
CA HIS A 112 14.74 1.55 4.86
C HIS A 112 15.85 2.18 4.02
N ASP A 113 15.70 2.14 2.69
CA ASP A 113 16.50 2.92 1.75
C ASP A 113 15.76 4.22 1.40
N ALA A 114 16.23 5.33 1.94
CA ALA A 114 15.62 6.64 1.73
C ALA A 114 15.53 7.08 0.25
N ASN A 115 16.36 6.50 -0.63
CA ASN A 115 16.29 6.76 -2.07
C ASN A 115 15.02 6.17 -2.70
N LYS A 116 14.45 5.16 -2.07
CA LYS A 116 13.23 4.48 -2.51
C LYS A 116 11.94 5.09 -1.93
N PHE A 117 12.07 6.01 -0.98
CA PHE A 117 10.91 6.73 -0.45
C PHE A 117 10.25 7.57 -1.57
N ILE A 118 8.94 7.73 -1.49
CA ILE A 118 8.11 8.30 -2.55
C ILE A 118 7.49 9.60 -2.06
N ARG A 119 7.68 10.69 -2.79
CA ARG A 119 6.99 11.95 -2.46
C ARG A 119 5.52 11.87 -2.80
N PRO A 120 4.63 12.52 -2.03
CA PRO A 120 3.22 12.61 -2.38
C PRO A 120 2.96 13.08 -3.82
N SER A 121 3.74 14.04 -4.31
CA SER A 121 3.63 14.55 -5.68
C SER A 121 3.97 13.50 -6.75
N GLU A 122 4.91 12.60 -6.48
CA GLU A 122 5.28 11.52 -7.41
C GLU A 122 4.15 10.50 -7.49
N LEU A 123 3.63 10.06 -6.33
CA LEU A 123 2.50 9.13 -6.30
C LEU A 123 1.26 9.72 -6.97
N LEU A 124 0.93 10.98 -6.71
CA LEU A 124 -0.19 11.65 -7.36
C LEU A 124 0.01 11.79 -8.87
N SER A 125 1.23 12.08 -9.35
CA SER A 125 1.52 12.10 -10.79
C SER A 125 1.25 10.75 -11.44
N TRP A 126 1.64 9.63 -10.82
CA TRP A 126 1.33 8.29 -11.34
C TRP A 126 -0.16 7.95 -11.29
N VAL A 127 -0.87 8.42 -10.27
CA VAL A 127 -2.34 8.30 -10.18
C VAL A 127 -3.00 9.07 -11.33
N ASP A 128 -2.56 10.30 -11.63
CA ASP A 128 -3.12 11.16 -12.68
C ASP A 128 -2.91 10.58 -14.10
N GLU A 129 -1.92 9.68 -14.28
CA GLU A 129 -1.71 8.94 -15.53
C GLU A 129 -2.71 7.78 -15.73
N THR A 130 -3.61 7.54 -14.78
CA THR A 130 -4.60 6.46 -14.79
C THR A 130 -6.04 6.99 -14.79
N ASN A 131 -7.00 6.07 -14.73
CA ASN A 131 -8.43 6.40 -14.50
C ASN A 131 -8.75 6.66 -13.02
N LEU A 132 -7.77 6.65 -12.12
CA LEU A 132 -7.97 6.97 -10.71
C LEU A 132 -8.03 8.49 -10.48
N ARG A 133 -8.83 8.89 -9.50
CA ARG A 133 -8.90 10.27 -9.02
C ARG A 133 -8.62 10.31 -7.53
N SER A 134 -7.66 11.12 -7.11
CA SER A 134 -7.35 11.31 -5.69
C SER A 134 -8.54 11.95 -4.98
N LYS A 135 -8.95 11.35 -3.86
CA LYS A 135 -10.06 11.81 -3.01
C LYS A 135 -9.57 12.40 -1.70
N ASN A 136 -8.57 11.77 -1.09
CA ASN A 136 -8.04 12.20 0.20
C ASN A 136 -6.59 11.74 0.38
N MET A 137 -5.84 12.50 1.16
CA MET A 137 -4.50 12.13 1.61
C MET A 137 -4.38 12.42 3.10
N ILE A 138 -3.84 11.46 3.87
CA ILE A 138 -3.73 11.57 5.31
C ILE A 138 -2.42 10.90 5.79
N GLY A 139 -1.81 11.46 6.83
CA GLY A 139 -0.63 10.87 7.45
C GLY A 139 -0.98 9.79 8.47
N LEU A 140 -0.17 8.75 8.52
CA LEU A 140 -0.20 7.73 9.57
C LEU A 140 0.95 8.01 10.55
N HIS A 141 0.62 8.27 11.79
CA HIS A 141 1.58 8.62 12.84
C HIS A 141 1.62 7.53 13.90
N TYR A 142 2.82 7.05 14.18
CA TYR A 142 3.08 6.14 15.29
C TYR A 142 3.70 6.89 16.46
N ASN A 143 3.20 6.64 17.67
CA ASN A 143 3.78 7.15 18.91
C ASN A 143 4.44 5.99 19.67
N PRO A 144 5.79 5.94 19.72
CA PRO A 144 6.51 4.82 20.34
C PRO A 144 6.37 4.78 21.89
N ILE A 145 5.95 5.88 22.53
CA ILE A 145 5.77 5.90 24.00
C ILE A 145 4.44 5.25 24.38
N THR A 146 3.40 5.45 23.57
CA THR A 146 2.05 4.95 23.86
C THR A 146 1.68 3.72 23.05
N ASP A 147 2.55 3.29 22.13
CA ASP A 147 2.33 2.19 21.17
C ASP A 147 1.01 2.36 20.38
N LYS A 148 0.71 3.60 19.98
CA LYS A 148 -0.54 3.91 19.30
C LYS A 148 -0.30 4.54 17.93
N PHE A 149 -1.09 4.10 16.95
CA PHE A 149 -1.22 4.73 15.64
C PHE A 149 -2.38 5.74 15.63
N ARG A 150 -2.20 6.81 14.89
CA ARG A 150 -3.28 7.77 14.62
C ARG A 150 -3.18 8.30 13.21
N LEU A 151 -4.32 8.59 12.61
CA LEU A 151 -4.41 9.36 11.36
C LEU A 151 -4.42 10.86 11.67
N ALA A 152 -3.68 11.64 10.90
CA ALA A 152 -3.62 13.10 11.04
C ALA A 152 -3.30 13.77 9.70
N PRO A 153 -3.64 15.05 9.49
CA PRO A 153 -3.41 15.74 8.20
C PRO A 153 -1.95 15.85 7.77
N ASN A 154 -1.01 15.73 8.72
CA ASN A 154 0.42 15.85 8.42
C ASN A 154 0.93 14.58 7.73
N VAL A 155 1.45 14.73 6.51
CA VAL A 155 1.95 13.66 5.63
C VAL A 155 3.50 13.61 5.56
N ASP A 156 4.19 14.19 6.53
CA ASP A 156 5.64 14.36 6.48
C ASP A 156 6.43 13.05 6.55
N VAL A 157 5.90 12.00 7.18
CA VAL A 157 6.64 10.76 7.39
C VAL A 157 6.00 9.62 6.60
N ASN A 158 4.93 9.07 7.11
CA ASN A 158 4.16 8.03 6.46
C ASN A 158 2.81 8.59 6.03
N TYR A 159 2.33 8.25 4.85
CA TYR A 159 1.08 8.78 4.34
C TYR A 159 0.29 7.74 3.56
N MET A 160 -1.01 7.97 3.51
CA MET A 160 -1.98 7.16 2.78
C MET A 160 -2.72 8.03 1.79
N VAL A 161 -2.95 7.51 0.59
CA VAL A 161 -3.75 8.15 -0.46
C VAL A 161 -4.95 7.27 -0.76
N HIS A 162 -6.14 7.85 -0.63
CA HIS A 162 -7.37 7.25 -1.11
C HIS A 162 -7.68 7.78 -2.50
N THR A 163 -7.91 6.88 -3.44
CA THR A 163 -8.30 7.17 -4.82
C THR A 163 -9.58 6.43 -5.17
N GLN A 164 -10.29 6.90 -6.18
CA GLN A 164 -11.46 6.25 -6.74
C GLN A 164 -11.33 6.17 -8.26
N ALA A 165 -11.64 5.02 -8.84
CA ALA A 165 -11.71 4.87 -10.29
C ALA A 165 -12.89 5.67 -10.86
N ALA A 166 -12.69 6.30 -12.03
CA ALA A 166 -13.76 6.98 -12.74
C ALA A 166 -14.91 6.00 -13.03
N ASP A 167 -16.13 6.47 -12.92
CA ASP A 167 -17.31 5.71 -13.31
C ASP A 167 -17.44 5.67 -14.85
N ASN A 168 -18.15 4.67 -15.36
CA ASN A 168 -18.45 4.57 -16.82
C ASN A 168 -19.28 5.76 -17.34
N SER A 169 -19.88 6.54 -16.44
CA SER A 169 -20.62 7.77 -16.75
C SER A 169 -19.73 9.01 -16.93
N ASP A 170 -18.44 8.91 -16.52
CA ASP A 170 -17.48 10.02 -16.55
C ASP A 170 -16.53 9.95 -17.76
N LEU A 171 -16.73 8.95 -18.64
CA LEU A 171 -16.04 8.70 -19.91
C LEU A 171 -16.95 9.03 -21.10
#